data_56f99a6941e4eef87645326adb45ca3c
#
_entry.id   56f99a6941e4eef87645326adb45ca3c
#
_cell.length_a   1.000
_cell.length_b   1.000
_cell.length_c   1.000
_cell.angle_alpha   90.00
_cell.angle_beta   90.00
_cell.angle_gamma   90.00
#
_symmetry.space_group_name_H-M   'P 1'
#
loop_
_entity.id
_entity.type
_entity.pdbx_description
1 polymer ?
#
loop_
_entity_poly.entity_id
_entity_poly.type
_entity_poly.pdbx_seq_one_letter_code
_entity_poly.pdbx_strand_id
1 'polypeptide(L)'
;DWVYNFPAGLIDEGEEPIESARRELKEETGLDLLTVNDILPLSYSAIGFANETNLCIVGVADGTFSKSSSTVEEIKAGWYTKDEVKKLLKTELFAARTQSYCYLWSK
;
A
#
# COMPACT_ATOMS: atom_id res chain seq x y z
N ASP A 1 -9.31 -1.18 -15.93
CA ASP A 1 -8.47 -2.33 -15.57
C ASP A 1 -8.06 -2.28 -14.12
N TRP A 2 -7.90 -3.45 -13.52
CA TRP A 2 -7.38 -3.55 -12.16
C TRP A 2 -5.88 -3.34 -12.13
N VAL A 3 -5.42 -2.59 -11.12
CA VAL A 3 -3.99 -2.36 -10.88
C VAL A 3 -3.68 -2.84 -9.47
N TYR A 4 -2.68 -3.68 -9.32
CA TYR A 4 -2.22 -4.14 -8.00
C TYR A 4 -1.39 -3.05 -7.33
N ASN A 5 -1.72 -2.79 -6.09
CA ASN A 5 -1.02 -1.78 -5.29
C ASN A 5 -1.14 -2.10 -3.80
N PHE A 6 -0.23 -1.53 -3.01
CA PHE A 6 -0.37 -1.53 -1.56
C PHE A 6 -1.37 -0.45 -1.14
N PRO A 7 -1.98 -0.58 0.04
CA PRO A 7 -2.79 0.50 0.60
C PRO A 7 -1.98 1.80 0.63
N ALA A 8 -2.61 2.87 0.21
CA ALA A 8 -1.97 4.18 0.13
C ALA A 8 -3.00 5.29 0.24
N GLY A 9 -2.56 6.42 0.75
CA GLY A 9 -3.41 7.60 0.85
C GLY A 9 -2.61 8.81 1.27
N LEU A 10 -3.30 9.93 1.36
CA LEU A 10 -2.69 11.20 1.76
C LEU A 10 -2.68 11.31 3.29
N ILE A 11 -1.62 11.92 3.82
CA ILE A 11 -1.54 12.27 5.23
C ILE A 11 -2.36 13.55 5.43
N ASP A 12 -3.35 13.49 6.33
CA ASP A 12 -4.15 14.65 6.66
C ASP A 12 -3.34 15.65 7.48
N GLU A 13 -3.73 16.92 7.40
CA GLU A 13 -3.07 17.98 8.16
C GLU A 13 -3.11 17.67 9.66
N GLY A 14 -1.94 17.75 10.30
CA GLY A 14 -1.81 17.46 11.73
C GLY A 14 -1.76 15.98 12.08
N GLU A 15 -1.86 15.10 11.11
CA GLU A 15 -1.84 13.66 11.30
C GLU A 15 -0.42 13.12 11.24
N GLU A 16 -0.05 12.24 12.18
CA GLU A 16 1.23 11.56 12.14
C GLU A 16 1.24 10.48 11.05
N PRO A 17 2.40 10.18 10.43
CA PRO A 17 2.46 9.17 9.36
C PRO A 17 1.91 7.80 9.74
N ILE A 18 2.20 7.33 10.96
CA ILE A 18 1.69 6.03 11.43
C ILE A 18 0.17 6.05 11.59
N GLU A 19 -0.37 7.14 12.10
CA GLU A 19 -1.82 7.31 12.25
C GLU A 19 -2.50 7.32 10.89
N SER A 20 -1.90 8.00 9.93
CA SER A 20 -2.38 8.03 8.55
C SER A 20 -2.40 6.61 7.95
N ALA A 21 -1.32 5.87 8.15
CA ALA A 21 -1.24 4.49 7.67
C ALA A 21 -2.32 3.60 8.27
N ARG A 22 -2.56 3.71 9.58
CA ARG A 22 -3.63 2.97 10.26
C ARG A 22 -5.00 3.31 9.68
N ARG A 23 -5.27 4.58 9.50
CA ARG A 23 -6.54 5.08 8.98
C ARG A 23 -6.76 4.60 7.54
N GLU A 24 -5.78 4.80 6.67
CA GLU A 24 -5.88 4.39 5.27
C GLU A 24 -6.04 2.89 5.12
N LEU A 25 -5.29 2.10 5.88
CA LEU A 25 -5.42 0.65 5.87
C LEU A 25 -6.84 0.23 6.28
N LYS A 26 -7.36 0.82 7.33
CA LYS A 26 -8.72 0.53 7.82
C LYS A 26 -9.78 0.92 6.80
N GLU A 27 -9.68 2.11 6.22
CA GLU A 27 -10.63 2.60 5.22
C GLU A 27 -10.62 1.77 3.95
N GLU A 28 -9.45 1.38 3.47
CA GLU A 28 -9.32 0.67 2.20
C GLU A 28 -9.57 -0.83 2.32
N THR A 29 -9.22 -1.45 3.44
CA THR A 29 -9.24 -2.91 3.58
C THR A 29 -10.05 -3.44 4.77
N GLY A 30 -10.29 -2.64 5.78
CA GLY A 30 -10.89 -3.09 7.04
C GLY A 30 -9.89 -3.68 8.02
N LEU A 31 -8.62 -3.77 7.65
CA LEU A 31 -7.60 -4.37 8.51
C LEU A 31 -7.05 -3.39 9.53
N ASP A 32 -6.47 -3.96 10.59
CA ASP A 32 -5.80 -3.22 11.64
C ASP A 32 -4.28 -3.35 11.51
N LEU A 33 -3.57 -2.25 11.68
CA LEU A 33 -2.10 -2.25 11.71
C LEU A 33 -1.67 -2.62 13.13
N LEU A 34 -1.13 -3.81 13.32
CA LEU A 34 -0.75 -4.33 14.64
C LEU A 34 0.58 -3.75 15.11
N THR A 35 1.60 -3.83 14.26
CA THR A 35 2.94 -3.35 14.59
C THR A 35 3.54 -2.65 13.39
N VAL A 36 4.43 -1.68 13.66
CA VAL A 36 5.23 -1.03 12.64
C VAL A 36 6.65 -1.55 12.79
N ASN A 37 7.15 -2.21 11.75
CA ASN A 37 8.50 -2.77 11.78
C ASN A 37 9.54 -1.76 11.30
N ASP A 38 9.15 -0.91 10.37
CA ASP A 38 10.08 0.08 9.79
C ASP A 38 9.32 1.25 9.16
N ILE A 39 9.98 2.40 9.11
CA ILE A 39 9.52 3.58 8.40
C ILE A 39 10.68 4.04 7.52
N LEU A 40 10.48 3.99 6.22
CA LEU A 40 11.53 4.40 5.30
C LEU A 40 11.50 5.92 5.08
N PRO A 41 12.65 6.53 4.80
CA PRO A 41 12.70 7.97 4.55
C PRO A 41 11.81 8.40 3.39
N LEU A 42 11.48 9.68 3.33
CA LEU A 42 10.72 10.25 2.23
C LEU A 42 11.41 9.96 0.90
N SER A 43 10.60 9.66 -0.10
CA SER A 43 11.06 9.47 -1.47
C SER A 43 10.18 10.26 -2.42
N TYR A 44 10.70 10.56 -3.59
CA TYR A 44 9.94 11.26 -4.64
C TYR A 44 9.29 10.26 -5.58
N SER A 45 8.04 10.52 -5.97
CA SER A 45 7.33 9.69 -6.95
C SER A 45 7.96 9.78 -8.33
N ALA A 46 8.37 11.00 -8.73
CA ALA A 46 8.98 11.24 -10.03
C ALA A 46 9.87 12.47 -9.95
N ILE A 47 11.18 12.25 -9.82
CA ILE A 47 12.15 13.34 -9.73
C ILE A 47 12.12 14.15 -11.02
N GLY A 48 11.98 15.49 -10.89
CA GLY A 48 11.97 16.41 -12.01
C GLY A 48 10.60 16.59 -12.69
N PHE A 49 9.60 15.78 -12.32
CA PHE A 49 8.27 15.84 -12.93
C PHE A 49 7.17 16.16 -11.93
N ALA A 50 7.36 15.83 -10.66
CA ALA A 50 6.36 16.07 -9.63
C ALA A 50 7.02 16.38 -8.30
N ASN A 51 6.31 17.15 -7.47
CA ASN A 51 6.75 17.46 -6.09
C ASN A 51 6.19 16.46 -5.09
N GLU A 52 5.51 15.43 -5.57
CA GLU A 52 4.91 14.43 -4.71
C GLU A 52 5.98 13.59 -4.02
N THR A 53 5.87 13.49 -2.71
CA THR A 53 6.75 12.65 -1.90
C THR A 53 5.94 11.53 -1.26
N ASN A 54 6.64 10.44 -0.92
CA ASN A 54 6.02 9.27 -0.32
C ASN A 54 6.79 8.84 0.92
N LEU A 55 6.05 8.34 1.89
CA LEU A 55 6.61 7.70 3.07
C LEU A 55 6.14 6.24 3.09
N CYS A 56 7.07 5.31 3.17
CA CYS A 56 6.75 3.90 3.20
C CYS A 56 6.81 3.37 4.62
N ILE A 57 5.71 2.77 5.08
CA ILE A 57 5.62 2.16 6.40
C ILE A 57 5.50 0.65 6.21
N VAL A 58 6.38 -0.10 6.86
CA VAL A 58 6.40 -1.55 6.83
C VAL A 58 5.93 -2.08 8.17
N GLY A 59 4.92 -2.91 8.17
CA GLY A 59 4.35 -3.41 9.41
C GLY A 59 3.61 -4.72 9.24
N VAL A 60 2.98 -5.16 10.31
CA VAL A 60 2.15 -6.36 10.34
C VAL A 60 0.70 -5.93 10.53
N ALA A 61 -0.17 -6.44 9.67
CA ALA A 61 -1.60 -6.18 9.72
C ALA A 61 -2.37 -7.48 9.90
N ASP A 62 -3.54 -7.38 10.50
CA ASP A 62 -4.46 -8.51 10.66
C ASP A 62 -5.90 -7.99 10.74
N GLY A 63 -6.83 -8.90 10.76
CA GLY A 63 -8.23 -8.58 10.86
C GLY A 63 -9.05 -9.20 9.74
N THR A 64 -10.26 -8.68 9.57
CA THR A 64 -11.20 -9.15 8.54
C THR A 64 -11.36 -8.08 7.48
N PHE A 65 -11.25 -8.47 6.23
CA PHE A 65 -11.49 -7.56 5.13
C PHE A 65 -12.93 -7.04 5.16
N SER A 66 -13.08 -5.75 4.92
CA SER A 66 -14.36 -5.12 4.75
C SER A 66 -14.35 -4.28 3.47
N LYS A 67 -15.55 -3.90 3.01
CA LYS A 67 -15.67 -3.07 1.83
C LYS A 67 -14.99 -1.72 2.08
N SER A 68 -14.22 -1.24 1.11
CA SER A 68 -13.60 0.09 1.17
C SER A 68 -14.64 1.18 1.39
N SER A 69 -14.31 2.15 2.23
CA SER A 69 -15.13 3.35 2.43
C SER A 69 -14.92 4.40 1.35
N SER A 70 -14.00 4.17 0.42
CA SER A 70 -13.77 5.09 -0.70
C SER A 70 -15.01 5.16 -1.59
N THR A 71 -15.43 6.37 -1.93
CA THR A 71 -16.54 6.59 -2.87
C THR A 71 -16.04 6.88 -4.29
N VAL A 72 -14.72 7.02 -4.46
CA VAL A 72 -14.09 7.44 -5.71
C VAL A 72 -13.47 6.26 -6.46
N GLU A 73 -13.02 5.25 -5.72
CA GLU A 73 -12.33 4.10 -6.27
C GLU A 73 -12.97 2.80 -5.84
N GLU A 74 -12.97 1.83 -6.75
CA GLU A 74 -13.36 0.47 -6.42
C GLU A 74 -12.11 -0.29 -5.99
N ILE A 75 -12.09 -0.76 -4.74
CA ILE A 75 -10.95 -1.45 -4.14
C ILE A 75 -11.34 -2.86 -3.75
N LYS A 76 -10.53 -3.83 -4.15
CA LYS A 76 -10.62 -5.20 -3.66
C LYS A 76 -9.31 -5.55 -2.97
N ALA A 77 -9.40 -5.96 -1.71
CA ALA A 77 -8.22 -6.33 -0.93
C ALA A 77 -8.12 -7.83 -0.75
N GLY A 78 -6.91 -8.35 -0.64
CA GLY A 78 -6.66 -9.75 -0.39
C GLY A 78 -5.27 -10.01 0.14
N TRP A 79 -5.09 -11.17 0.76
CA TRP A 79 -3.79 -11.67 1.16
C TRP A 79 -3.19 -12.47 0.00
N TYR A 80 -1.89 -12.31 -0.19
CA TYR A 80 -1.17 -12.99 -1.28
C TYR A 80 0.11 -13.60 -0.75
N THR A 81 0.36 -14.85 -1.15
CA THR A 81 1.62 -15.52 -0.86
C THR A 81 2.72 -15.02 -1.80
N LYS A 82 3.96 -15.32 -1.45
CA LYS A 82 5.10 -14.98 -2.34
C LYS A 82 4.94 -15.64 -3.72
N ASP A 83 4.49 -16.88 -3.77
CA ASP A 83 4.30 -17.60 -5.04
C ASP A 83 3.20 -16.97 -5.88
N GLU A 84 2.10 -16.55 -5.26
CA GLU A 84 1.03 -15.84 -5.97
C GLU A 84 1.53 -14.52 -6.53
N VAL A 85 2.29 -13.76 -5.73
CA VAL A 85 2.84 -12.48 -6.17
C VAL A 85 3.80 -12.67 -7.35
N LYS A 86 4.66 -13.68 -7.31
CA LYS A 86 5.56 -13.99 -8.43
C LYS A 86 4.81 -14.19 -9.74
N LYS A 87 3.69 -14.89 -9.69
CA LYS A 87 2.85 -15.15 -10.88
C LYS A 87 2.19 -13.87 -11.36
N LEU A 88 1.61 -13.10 -10.44
CA LEU A 88 0.92 -11.85 -10.78
C LEU A 88 1.86 -10.83 -11.42
N LEU A 89 3.11 -10.77 -10.99
CA LEU A 89 4.12 -9.87 -11.55
C LEU A 89 4.36 -10.10 -13.05
N LYS A 90 4.06 -11.29 -13.55
CA LYS A 90 4.28 -11.67 -14.96
C LYS A 90 3.05 -11.41 -15.83
N THR A 91 1.87 -11.26 -15.23
CA THR A 91 0.62 -11.24 -15.99
C THR A 91 -0.24 -10.01 -15.75
N GLU A 92 -0.08 -9.31 -14.62
CA GLU A 92 -1.00 -8.24 -14.22
C GLU A 92 -0.32 -6.88 -14.16
N LEU A 93 -1.13 -5.83 -14.13
CA LEU A 93 -0.65 -4.47 -13.99
C LEU A 93 -0.38 -4.14 -12.52
N PHE A 94 0.75 -3.52 -12.26
CA PHE A 94 1.16 -3.09 -10.93
C PHE A 94 1.52 -1.60 -10.93
N ALA A 95 1.28 -0.95 -9.80
CA ALA A 95 1.90 0.35 -9.56
C ALA A 95 3.42 0.16 -9.47
N ALA A 96 4.19 1.09 -10.02
CA ALA A 96 5.64 0.92 -10.19
C ALA A 96 6.40 0.57 -8.91
N ARG A 97 6.13 1.30 -7.82
CA ARG A 97 6.82 1.04 -6.55
C ARG A 97 6.46 -0.32 -5.97
N THR A 98 5.19 -0.67 -6.07
CA THR A 98 4.68 -1.95 -5.61
C THR A 98 5.28 -3.10 -6.40
N GLN A 99 5.43 -2.93 -7.71
CA GLN A 99 6.05 -3.93 -8.57
C GLN A 99 7.48 -4.23 -8.12
N SER A 100 8.28 -3.20 -7.93
CA SER A 100 9.69 -3.37 -7.52
C SER A 100 9.82 -4.01 -6.15
N TYR A 101 9.04 -3.57 -5.19
CA TYR A 101 9.03 -4.16 -3.85
C TYR A 101 8.62 -5.64 -3.90
N CYS A 102 7.53 -5.94 -4.60
CA CYS A 102 7.01 -7.29 -4.71
C CYS A 102 8.00 -8.23 -5.39
N TYR A 103 8.73 -7.75 -6.39
CA TYR A 103 9.75 -8.53 -7.06
C TYR A 103 10.84 -8.97 -6.07
N LEU A 104 11.35 -8.04 -5.28
CA LEU A 104 12.40 -8.33 -4.30
C LEU A 104 11.88 -9.16 -3.13
N TRP A 105 10.70 -8.84 -2.64
CA TRP A 105 10.09 -9.53 -1.50
C TRP A 105 9.73 -10.99 -1.81
N SER A 106 9.30 -11.26 -3.03
CA SER A 106 8.83 -12.60 -3.40
C SER A 106 9.95 -13.58 -3.80
N LYS A 107 11.18 -13.11 -3.83
CA LYS A 107 12.33 -13.98 -4.12
C LYS A 107 12.57 -15.03 -3.07
#